data_27fe823feb6a5a9a011a0f833e75f9db
#
_entry.id   27fe823feb6a5a9a011a0f833e75f9db
#
_cell.length_a   1.000
_cell.length_b   1.000
_cell.length_c   1.000
_cell.angle_alpha   90.00
_cell.angle_beta   90.00
_cell.angle_gamma   90.00
#
_symmetry.space_group_name_H-M   'P 1'
#
loop_
_entity.id
_entity.type
_entity.pdbx_description
1 polymer ?
#
loop_
_entity_poly.entity_id
_entity_poly.type
_entity_poly.pdbx_seq_one_letter_code
_entity_poly.pdbx_strand_id
1 'polypeptide(L)'
;MKVSDYIIQRLAEAWITRAFLVQGGAMNDLLYSVADHPTMEYVCAGHDQGAGFMAEGYAKARDDGTPGLAIATSGPGAQNLVTAIANCYYDSVPAVFLTGQVNSQFIRPEGSKLRQVGFQETDIVAMARPVTKLAVQVRR
;
A
#
# COMPACT_ATOMS: atom_id res chain seq x y z
N MET A 1 9.74 16.00 -10.34
CA MET A 1 9.21 14.63 -10.11
C MET A 1 8.85 14.51 -8.64
N LYS A 2 7.63 14.13 -8.31
CA LYS A 2 7.21 13.85 -6.94
C LYS A 2 7.77 12.49 -6.49
N VAL A 3 7.81 12.26 -5.18
CA VAL A 3 8.20 10.93 -4.65
C VAL A 3 7.23 9.84 -5.13
N SER A 4 5.93 10.15 -5.21
CA SER A 4 4.91 9.25 -5.75
C SER A 4 5.19 8.87 -7.20
N ASP A 5 5.55 9.84 -8.06
CA ASP A 5 5.90 9.56 -9.45
C ASP A 5 7.09 8.60 -9.53
N TYR A 6 8.12 8.83 -8.70
CA TYR A 6 9.29 7.95 -8.65
C TYR A 6 8.93 6.53 -8.22
N ILE A 7 8.11 6.38 -7.19
CA ILE A 7 7.65 5.06 -6.71
C ILE A 7 6.91 4.33 -7.83
N ILE A 8 5.95 4.98 -8.46
CA ILE A 8 5.14 4.37 -9.53
C ILE A 8 6.01 4.02 -10.75
N GLN A 9 6.93 4.90 -11.13
CA GLN A 9 7.89 4.62 -12.20
C GLN A 9 8.73 3.37 -11.89
N ARG A 10 9.25 3.24 -10.66
CA ARG A 10 10.05 2.07 -10.26
C ARG A 10 9.24 0.77 -10.24
N LEU A 11 7.96 0.83 -9.85
CA LEU A 11 7.07 -0.32 -9.92
C LEU A 11 6.81 -0.74 -11.36
N ALA A 12 6.53 0.22 -12.25
CA ALA A 12 6.33 -0.05 -13.67
C ALA A 12 7.57 -0.66 -14.34
N GLU A 13 8.77 -0.16 -14.01
CA GLU A 13 10.04 -0.74 -14.47
C GLU A 13 10.27 -2.17 -13.97
N ALA A 14 9.68 -2.53 -12.84
CA ALA A 14 9.66 -3.90 -12.30
C ALA A 14 8.47 -4.73 -12.83
N TRP A 15 7.82 -4.30 -13.91
CA TRP A 15 6.66 -4.95 -14.56
C TRP A 15 5.40 -5.01 -13.68
N ILE A 16 5.37 -4.27 -12.58
CA ILE A 16 4.17 -4.12 -11.74
C ILE A 16 3.34 -2.97 -12.32
N THR A 17 2.46 -3.29 -13.24
CA THR A 17 1.71 -2.31 -14.04
C THR A 17 0.23 -2.23 -13.68
N ARG A 18 -0.25 -3.00 -12.70
CA ARG A 18 -1.65 -2.97 -12.27
C ARG A 18 -1.77 -2.80 -10.77
N ALA A 19 -2.52 -1.77 -10.35
CA ALA A 19 -2.80 -1.48 -8.95
C ALA A 19 -4.28 -1.78 -8.62
N PHE A 20 -4.53 -2.39 -7.47
CA PHE A 20 -5.86 -2.56 -6.89
C PHE A 20 -6.00 -1.62 -5.70
N LEU A 21 -7.05 -0.81 -5.64
CA LEU A 21 -7.12 0.25 -4.64
C LEU A 21 -8.55 0.63 -4.23
N VAL A 22 -8.63 1.27 -3.06
CA VAL A 22 -9.78 2.08 -2.65
C VAL A 22 -9.28 3.49 -2.41
N GLN A 23 -9.91 4.45 -3.06
CA GLN A 23 -9.50 5.86 -2.97
C GLN A 23 -9.63 6.39 -1.53
N GLY A 24 -8.67 7.22 -1.12
CA GLY A 24 -8.70 7.93 0.16
C GLY A 24 -7.69 9.08 0.21
N GLY A 25 -7.95 10.08 1.04
CA GLY A 25 -7.23 11.36 1.01
C GLY A 25 -5.71 11.27 1.20
N ALA A 26 -5.23 10.34 2.03
CA ALA A 26 -3.79 10.23 2.31
C ALA A 26 -2.99 9.52 1.20
N MET A 27 -3.62 9.10 0.11
CA MET A 27 -2.96 8.46 -1.03
C MET A 27 -3.14 9.23 -2.36
N ASN A 28 -3.70 10.42 -2.33
CA ASN A 28 -4.02 11.18 -3.54
C ASN A 28 -2.82 11.34 -4.48
N ASP A 29 -1.64 11.65 -3.96
CA ASP A 29 -0.44 11.78 -4.79
C ASP A 29 -0.07 10.46 -5.49
N LEU A 30 -0.22 9.32 -4.82
CA LEU A 30 -0.02 8.01 -5.43
C LEU A 30 -1.08 7.74 -6.51
N LEU A 31 -2.34 8.07 -6.23
CA LEU A 31 -3.44 7.87 -7.18
C LEU A 31 -3.23 8.69 -8.46
N TYR A 32 -2.87 9.97 -8.33
CA TYR A 32 -2.54 10.80 -9.49
C TYR A 32 -1.35 10.23 -10.26
N SER A 33 -0.30 9.81 -9.57
CA SER A 33 0.88 9.24 -10.24
C SER A 33 0.56 7.92 -10.97
N VAL A 34 -0.34 7.09 -10.44
CA VAL A 34 -0.84 5.89 -11.13
C VAL A 34 -1.66 6.28 -12.35
N ALA A 35 -2.59 7.24 -12.21
CA ALA A 35 -3.49 7.65 -13.30
C ALA A 35 -2.76 8.34 -14.45
N ASP A 36 -1.71 9.10 -14.15
CA ASP A 36 -0.94 9.84 -15.14
C ASP A 36 0.16 8.98 -15.80
N HIS A 37 0.48 7.80 -15.26
CA HIS A 37 1.56 6.97 -15.79
C HIS A 37 1.10 6.18 -17.02
N PRO A 38 1.85 6.19 -18.14
CA PRO A 38 1.40 5.68 -19.44
C PRO A 38 1.14 4.17 -19.49
N THR A 39 1.74 3.39 -18.58
CA THR A 39 1.62 1.92 -18.57
C THR A 39 0.95 1.37 -17.30
N MET A 40 0.62 2.23 -16.35
CA MET A 40 -0.09 1.79 -15.15
C MET A 40 -1.60 1.74 -15.39
N GLU A 41 -2.21 0.67 -14.91
CA GLU A 41 -3.65 0.51 -14.84
C GLU A 41 -4.08 0.41 -13.39
N TYR A 42 -5.31 0.78 -13.08
CA TYR A 42 -5.87 0.56 -11.74
C TYR A 42 -7.29 0.03 -11.77
N VAL A 43 -7.61 -0.72 -10.74
CA VAL A 43 -8.95 -1.24 -10.50
C VAL A 43 -9.41 -0.79 -9.13
N CYS A 44 -10.54 -0.09 -9.08
CA CYS A 44 -11.15 0.30 -7.82
C CYS A 44 -11.91 -0.89 -7.20
N ALA A 45 -11.59 -1.22 -5.96
CA ALA A 45 -12.30 -2.22 -5.18
C ALA A 45 -13.38 -1.56 -4.32
N GLY A 46 -14.36 -2.33 -3.87
CA GLY A 46 -15.38 -1.87 -2.94
C GLY A 46 -14.93 -1.80 -1.48
N HIS A 47 -13.77 -2.38 -1.15
CA HIS A 47 -13.19 -2.42 0.18
C HIS A 47 -11.68 -2.66 0.10
N ASP A 48 -10.89 -2.06 1.02
CA ASP A 48 -9.42 -2.16 0.98
C ASP A 48 -8.92 -3.61 1.10
N GLN A 49 -9.53 -4.40 1.98
CA GLN A 49 -9.21 -5.83 2.09
C GLN A 49 -9.44 -6.56 0.76
N GLY A 50 -10.54 -6.23 0.06
CA GLY A 50 -10.81 -6.75 -1.28
C GLY A 50 -9.73 -6.35 -2.28
N ALA A 51 -9.24 -5.10 -2.24
CA ALA A 51 -8.12 -4.67 -3.08
C ALA A 51 -6.86 -5.51 -2.81
N GLY A 52 -6.59 -5.80 -1.55
CA GLY A 52 -5.48 -6.67 -1.15
C GLY A 52 -5.61 -8.09 -1.72
N PHE A 53 -6.79 -8.70 -1.60
CA PHE A 53 -7.05 -10.02 -2.17
C PHE A 53 -7.07 -10.04 -3.71
N MET A 54 -7.48 -8.95 -4.35
CA MET A 54 -7.36 -8.81 -5.82
C MET A 54 -5.89 -8.79 -6.25
N ALA A 55 -5.02 -8.09 -5.51
CA ALA A 55 -3.58 -8.08 -5.75
C ALA A 55 -2.96 -9.46 -5.55
N GLU A 56 -3.33 -10.17 -4.49
CA GLU A 56 -2.93 -11.56 -4.23
C GLU A 56 -3.36 -12.49 -5.36
N GLY A 57 -4.65 -12.48 -5.73
CA GLY A 57 -5.20 -13.31 -6.80
C GLY A 57 -4.54 -13.01 -8.15
N TYR A 58 -4.29 -11.73 -8.43
CA TYR A 58 -3.57 -11.31 -9.64
C TYR A 58 -2.15 -11.88 -9.70
N ALA A 59 -1.40 -11.82 -8.60
CA ALA A 59 -0.07 -12.40 -8.53
C ALA A 59 -0.09 -13.93 -8.69
N LYS A 60 -1.06 -14.61 -8.05
CA LYS A 60 -1.25 -16.08 -8.18
C LYS A 60 -1.59 -16.52 -9.60
N ALA A 61 -2.30 -15.68 -10.35
CA ALA A 61 -2.70 -15.98 -11.72
C ALA A 61 -1.59 -15.73 -12.76
N ARG A 62 -0.45 -15.16 -12.35
CA ARG A 62 0.70 -14.88 -13.22
C ARG A 62 1.80 -15.92 -13.02
N ASP A 63 2.23 -16.53 -14.12
CA ASP A 63 3.29 -17.55 -14.10
C ASP A 63 4.71 -16.95 -14.10
N ASP A 64 4.82 -15.62 -14.24
CA ASP A 64 6.09 -14.91 -14.36
C ASP A 64 6.67 -14.39 -13.03
N GLY A 65 5.97 -14.63 -11.92
CA GLY A 65 6.39 -14.18 -10.59
C GLY A 65 6.23 -12.67 -10.34
N THR A 66 5.55 -11.94 -11.22
CA THR A 66 5.28 -10.51 -11.03
C THR A 66 4.42 -10.28 -9.80
N PRO A 67 4.85 -9.41 -8.86
CA PRO A 67 4.08 -9.12 -7.66
C PRO A 67 2.73 -8.44 -7.95
N GLY A 68 1.74 -8.72 -7.12
CA GLY A 68 0.52 -7.93 -7.06
C GLY A 68 0.77 -6.60 -6.36
N LEU A 69 -0.01 -5.57 -6.68
CA LEU A 69 0.07 -4.25 -6.05
C LEU A 69 -1.29 -3.83 -5.49
N ALA A 70 -1.36 -3.59 -4.19
CA ALA A 70 -2.52 -2.94 -3.57
C ALA A 70 -2.12 -1.60 -2.96
N ILE A 71 -3.01 -0.61 -3.08
CA ILE A 71 -2.82 0.73 -2.54
C ILE A 71 -4.03 1.11 -1.70
N ALA A 72 -3.79 1.57 -0.46
CA ALA A 72 -4.83 2.04 0.45
C ALA A 72 -4.45 3.36 1.12
N THR A 73 -5.45 4.04 1.66
CA THR A 73 -5.23 5.25 2.44
C THR A 73 -4.64 4.94 3.82
N SER A 74 -4.40 5.96 4.63
CA SER A 74 -3.93 5.83 6.02
C SER A 74 -4.96 5.15 6.93
N GLY A 75 -4.53 4.78 8.13
CA GLY A 75 -5.40 4.32 9.22
C GLY A 75 -6.24 3.10 8.84
N PRO A 76 -7.58 3.18 8.89
CA PRO A 76 -8.46 2.04 8.64
C PRO A 76 -8.26 1.40 7.26
N GLY A 77 -7.98 2.18 6.22
CA GLY A 77 -7.69 1.64 4.89
C GLY A 77 -6.44 0.75 4.89
N ALA A 78 -5.36 1.25 5.48
CA ALA A 78 -4.13 0.49 5.64
C ALA A 78 -4.33 -0.75 6.53
N GLN A 79 -5.09 -0.64 7.61
CA GLN A 79 -5.40 -1.76 8.51
C GLN A 79 -6.16 -2.88 7.79
N ASN A 80 -7.09 -2.54 6.91
CA ASN A 80 -7.86 -3.50 6.13
C ASN A 80 -6.99 -4.33 5.17
N LEU A 81 -5.81 -3.87 4.79
CA LEU A 81 -4.86 -4.65 3.99
C LEU A 81 -4.15 -5.75 4.78
N VAL A 82 -4.09 -5.68 6.12
CA VAL A 82 -3.27 -6.59 6.95
C VAL A 82 -3.65 -8.06 6.73
N THR A 83 -4.93 -8.36 6.55
CA THR A 83 -5.38 -9.75 6.28
C THR A 83 -4.80 -10.28 4.97
N ALA A 84 -4.85 -9.49 3.90
CA ALA A 84 -4.30 -9.88 2.61
C ALA A 84 -2.76 -9.95 2.64
N ILE A 85 -2.11 -9.03 3.38
CA ILE A 85 -0.66 -9.07 3.62
C ILE A 85 -0.27 -10.40 4.28
N ALA A 86 -1.00 -10.80 5.34
CA ALA A 86 -0.76 -12.05 6.04
C ALA A 86 -0.97 -13.28 5.14
N ASN A 87 -2.03 -13.29 4.33
CA ASN A 87 -2.25 -14.35 3.34
C ASN A 87 -1.09 -14.48 2.35
N CYS A 88 -0.68 -13.36 1.75
CA CYS A 88 0.47 -13.35 0.84
C CYS A 88 1.74 -13.89 1.52
N TYR A 89 1.96 -13.55 2.79
CA TYR A 89 3.10 -14.02 3.56
C TYR A 89 3.07 -15.54 3.77
N TYR A 90 1.94 -16.09 4.23
CA TYR A 90 1.82 -17.52 4.52
C TYR A 90 1.82 -18.37 3.26
N ASP A 91 1.23 -17.89 2.18
CA ASP A 91 1.16 -18.59 0.89
C ASP A 91 2.39 -18.30 -0.01
N SER A 92 3.35 -17.48 0.46
CA SER A 92 4.53 -17.08 -0.31
C SER A 92 4.19 -16.40 -1.65
N VAL A 93 3.11 -15.63 -1.68
CA VAL A 93 2.68 -14.87 -2.85
C VAL A 93 3.41 -13.53 -2.90
N PRO A 94 4.10 -13.19 -4.01
CA PRO A 94 4.79 -11.91 -4.12
C PRO A 94 3.76 -10.77 -4.23
N ALA A 95 3.86 -9.79 -3.33
CA ALA A 95 2.97 -8.63 -3.35
C ALA A 95 3.64 -7.38 -2.76
N VAL A 96 3.26 -6.23 -3.28
CA VAL A 96 3.63 -4.90 -2.77
C VAL A 96 2.37 -4.21 -2.26
N PHE A 97 2.44 -3.70 -1.05
CA PHE A 97 1.37 -2.94 -0.42
C PHE A 97 1.86 -1.52 -0.14
N LEU A 98 1.20 -0.53 -0.73
CA LEU A 98 1.49 0.87 -0.47
C LEU A 98 0.35 1.47 0.34
N THR A 99 0.69 2.21 1.39
CA THR A 99 -0.32 2.90 2.19
C THR A 99 0.01 4.37 2.34
N GLY A 100 -1.02 5.20 2.32
CA GLY A 100 -0.90 6.57 2.74
C GLY A 100 -0.58 6.68 4.23
N GLN A 101 -0.17 7.87 4.64
CA GLN A 101 -0.01 8.24 6.04
C GLN A 101 -0.42 9.71 6.23
N VAL A 102 -0.75 10.08 7.45
CA VAL A 102 -0.98 11.49 7.80
C VAL A 102 0.27 12.32 7.56
N ASN A 103 0.12 13.64 7.42
CA ASN A 103 1.26 14.54 7.29
C ASN A 103 2.25 14.34 8.43
N SER A 104 3.55 14.45 8.13
CA SER A 104 4.66 14.12 9.06
C SER A 104 4.53 14.82 10.43
N GLN A 105 4.03 16.05 10.46
CA GLN A 105 3.79 16.82 11.69
C GLN A 105 2.69 16.25 12.60
N PHE A 106 1.84 15.38 12.04
CA PHE A 106 0.73 14.73 12.76
C PHE A 106 1.01 13.25 13.06
N ILE A 107 2.18 12.76 12.74
CA ILE A 107 2.60 11.42 13.12
C ILE A 107 2.91 11.43 14.62
N ARG A 108 2.38 10.46 15.34
CA ARG A 108 2.59 10.30 16.76
C ARG A 108 4.09 10.13 17.06
N PRO A 109 4.68 10.93 17.97
CA PRO A 109 6.07 10.77 18.38
C PRO A 109 6.30 9.38 18.99
N GLU A 110 7.46 8.80 18.71
CA GLU A 110 7.89 7.55 19.32
C GLU A 110 7.93 7.67 20.85
N GLY A 111 7.48 6.62 21.55
CA GLY A 111 7.39 6.63 23.01
C GLY A 111 6.23 7.46 23.59
N SER A 112 5.45 8.15 22.76
CA SER A 112 4.27 8.92 23.22
C SER A 112 3.21 7.98 23.81
N LYS A 113 2.55 8.43 24.91
CA LYS A 113 1.39 7.77 25.50
C LYS A 113 0.06 8.09 24.78
N LEU A 114 0.09 9.00 23.81
CA LEU A 114 -1.09 9.33 23.01
C LEU A 114 -1.45 8.14 22.11
N ARG A 115 -2.73 7.93 21.88
CA ARG A 115 -3.21 6.87 21.00
C ARG A 115 -3.01 7.24 19.52
N GLN A 116 -3.26 8.51 19.18
CA GLN A 116 -3.03 9.10 17.86
C GLN A 116 -2.80 10.61 18.01
N VAL A 117 -2.20 11.24 17.00
CA VAL A 117 -2.07 12.68 16.86
C VAL A 117 -2.84 13.14 15.62
N GLY A 118 -2.53 12.57 14.47
CA GLY A 118 -3.31 12.82 13.25
C GLY A 118 -4.60 12.00 13.20
N PHE A 119 -5.56 12.50 12.41
CA PHE A 119 -6.84 11.83 12.23
C PHE A 119 -6.64 10.43 11.65
N GLN A 120 -7.13 9.41 12.36
CA GLN A 120 -7.02 8.01 11.98
C GLN A 120 -5.57 7.54 11.71
N GLU A 121 -4.59 8.17 12.35
CA GLU A 121 -3.20 7.71 12.30
C GLU A 121 -3.07 6.30 12.89
N THR A 122 -2.33 5.46 12.21
CA THR A 122 -2.02 4.10 12.66
C THR A 122 -0.58 3.75 12.36
N ASP A 123 0.09 3.07 13.28
CA ASP A 123 1.40 2.47 13.04
C ASP A 123 1.23 1.15 12.27
N ILE A 124 0.94 1.27 10.99
CA ILE A 124 0.75 0.13 10.09
C ILE A 124 2.03 -0.68 9.91
N VAL A 125 3.20 -0.04 10.03
CA VAL A 125 4.49 -0.72 9.93
C VAL A 125 4.65 -1.72 11.09
N ALA A 126 4.34 -1.32 12.31
CA ALA A 126 4.38 -2.23 13.47
C ALA A 126 3.37 -3.38 13.32
N MET A 127 2.18 -3.11 12.78
CA MET A 127 1.15 -4.13 12.56
C MET A 127 1.53 -5.14 11.47
N ALA A 128 2.14 -4.69 10.37
CA ALA A 128 2.48 -5.54 9.23
C ALA A 128 3.84 -6.26 9.38
N ARG A 129 4.73 -5.74 10.22
CA ARG A 129 6.10 -6.26 10.37
C ARG A 129 6.21 -7.77 10.58
N PRO A 130 5.39 -8.42 11.44
CA PRO A 130 5.51 -9.87 11.65
C PRO A 130 5.09 -10.73 10.46
N VAL A 131 4.41 -10.16 9.47
CA VAL A 131 3.86 -10.86 8.30
C VAL A 131 4.36 -10.27 6.97
N THR A 132 5.56 -9.66 6.98
CA THR A 132 6.19 -9.09 5.78
C THR A 132 7.69 -9.33 5.79
N LYS A 133 8.32 -9.42 4.61
CA LYS A 133 9.78 -9.39 4.48
C LYS A 133 10.34 -8.01 4.80
N LEU A 134 9.59 -6.97 4.46
CA LEU A 134 9.98 -5.58 4.65
C LEU A 134 8.72 -4.74 4.93
N ALA A 135 8.73 -4.01 6.03
CA ALA A 135 7.73 -3.00 6.34
C ALA A 135 8.46 -1.72 6.76
N VAL A 136 8.29 -0.65 5.99
CA VAL A 136 8.98 0.62 6.22
C VAL A 136 8.05 1.80 6.06
N GLN A 137 8.27 2.84 6.85
CA GLN A 137 7.69 4.15 6.66
C GLN A 137 8.73 5.05 6.01
N VAL A 138 8.42 5.57 4.83
CA VAL A 138 9.27 6.56 4.16
C VAL A 138 9.20 7.86 4.95
N ARG A 139 10.35 8.33 5.44
CA ARG A 139 10.52 9.60 6.15
C ARG A 139 11.53 10.45 5.39
N ARG A 140 11.35 11.77 5.48
CA ARG A 140 12.34 12.73 4.97
C ARG A 140 13.54 12.80 5.90
#